data_b4b3c7e322bfdc798a660177f50c38c4
#
_entry.id   b4b3c7e322bfdc798a660177f50c38c4
#
_cell.length_a   1.000
_cell.length_b   1.000
_cell.length_c   1.000
_cell.angle_alpha   90.00
_cell.angle_beta   90.00
_cell.angle_gamma   90.00
#
_symmetry.space_group_name_H-M   'P 1'
#
loop_
_entity.id
_entity.type
_entity.pdbx_description
1 polymer ?
#
loop_
_entity_poly.entity_id
_entity_poly.type
_entity_poly.pdbx_seq_one_letter_code
_entity_poly.pdbx_strand_id
1 'polypeptide(L)'
;ISDMGGDRPMMIAMLCLMVILIGFIFALSIVSKIQEESIIIGILLSNGYKKSELVFNYIANPIIITFSAAILGNILGYTYFTNSFKEVYYKSFNLPNFTPTFNLEALIITTIIPISIILIFNYLYIYKKLNFSPLDFLRKNLKHYKNHTKQKNEKNLKTHKNFLSIFRKSIIKSNKGDYIAIVLGIFITSILFIFGISAKPTFEDYGNKLKENLICSYQYILKTPTEVESKTAEKYTTIPASVYHKIRKTDEDILLLGINENSKYFNTKKLPKNKDEIIISEYLSKKLRKYIGDEITIKSKLLDKEKTYKIVDIYNKSSNLSAFVKKEFLNEEIERGKDFFNGYFSEEKLDIDERYIVTTINETSITNISKQLYEIMGPLINTFIFLSTIFLAGFIYSLMKIITDKNTIQISYLKIFGYTNTEISKIYIHPITITILISLIVLVPLELYAVKEIMYYSMLKFSGYLELYISAKTIISSIILTLTTYIFVSLLQFYKISKMNFNEILKNRE
;
A
#
# COMPACT_ATOMS: atom_id res chain seq x y z
N ILE A 1 23.21 1.27 -9.52
CA ILE A 1 22.23 1.82 -10.48
C ILE A 1 20.92 1.01 -10.45
N SER A 2 20.97 -0.32 -10.31
CA SER A 2 19.77 -1.18 -10.23
C SER A 2 18.87 -0.87 -9.03
N ASP A 3 19.43 -0.46 -7.91
CA ASP A 3 18.70 -0.12 -6.68
C ASP A 3 18.01 1.25 -6.72
N MET A 4 18.50 2.18 -7.55
CA MET A 4 17.95 3.54 -7.68
C MET A 4 16.55 3.62 -8.33
N GLY A 5 15.93 2.54 -8.68
CA GLY A 5 14.57 2.52 -9.26
C GLY A 5 13.59 1.67 -8.45
N GLY A 6 14.04 1.15 -7.32
CA GLY A 6 13.23 0.29 -6.43
C GLY A 6 12.01 0.98 -5.83
N ASP A 7 12.11 2.30 -5.60
CA ASP A 7 11.06 3.12 -4.98
C ASP A 7 9.88 3.38 -5.93
N ARG A 8 10.15 3.38 -7.25
CA ARG A 8 9.16 3.74 -8.26
C ARG A 8 7.86 2.91 -8.20
N PRO A 9 7.89 1.57 -8.09
CA PRO A 9 6.68 0.78 -7.96
C PRO A 9 5.87 1.12 -6.70
N MET A 10 6.55 1.39 -5.58
CA MET A 10 5.94 1.78 -4.33
C MET A 10 5.23 3.14 -4.46
N MET A 11 5.88 4.14 -5.05
CA MET A 11 5.30 5.46 -5.29
C MET A 11 4.09 5.40 -6.21
N ILE A 12 4.14 4.58 -7.28
CA ILE A 12 3.02 4.38 -8.20
C ILE A 12 1.84 3.71 -7.47
N ALA A 13 2.08 2.69 -6.66
CA ALA A 13 1.04 2.03 -5.89
C ALA A 13 0.35 3.01 -4.92
N MET A 14 1.12 3.84 -4.20
CA MET A 14 0.59 4.88 -3.33
C MET A 14 -0.20 5.95 -4.09
N LEU A 15 0.31 6.41 -5.23
CA LEU A 15 -0.39 7.33 -6.12
C LEU A 15 -1.74 6.76 -6.53
N CYS A 16 -1.79 5.50 -6.99
CA CYS A 16 -3.02 4.84 -7.39
C CYS A 16 -4.04 4.76 -6.24
N LEU A 17 -3.61 4.38 -5.04
CA LEU A 17 -4.48 4.34 -3.86
C LEU A 17 -5.07 5.71 -3.52
N MET A 18 -4.24 6.77 -3.52
CA MET A 18 -4.68 8.13 -3.28
C MET A 18 -5.66 8.62 -4.35
N VAL A 19 -5.38 8.34 -5.62
CA VAL A 19 -6.25 8.75 -6.75
C VAL A 19 -7.58 8.02 -6.71
N ILE A 20 -7.61 6.73 -6.36
CA ILE A 20 -8.85 5.97 -6.17
C ILE A 20 -9.70 6.60 -5.06
N LEU A 21 -9.07 6.96 -3.93
CA LEU A 21 -9.75 7.62 -2.83
C LEU A 21 -10.37 8.97 -3.26
N ILE A 22 -9.59 9.81 -3.96
CA ILE A 22 -10.03 11.11 -4.47
C ILE A 22 -11.18 10.92 -5.48
N GLY A 23 -11.05 9.97 -6.41
CA GLY A 23 -12.09 9.62 -7.38
C GLY A 23 -13.40 9.23 -6.69
N PHE A 24 -13.30 8.50 -5.59
CA PHE A 24 -14.45 8.11 -4.78
C PHE A 24 -15.10 9.32 -4.06
N ILE A 25 -14.29 10.25 -3.53
CA ILE A 25 -14.79 11.51 -2.93
C ILE A 25 -15.55 12.33 -3.96
N PHE A 26 -14.99 12.50 -5.17
CA PHE A 26 -15.67 13.20 -6.26
C PHE A 26 -16.99 12.54 -6.64
N ALA A 27 -17.00 11.21 -6.80
CA ALA A 27 -18.20 10.47 -7.16
C ALA A 27 -19.33 10.68 -6.13
N LEU A 28 -19.01 10.63 -4.84
CA LEU A 28 -19.98 10.87 -3.77
C LEU A 28 -20.49 12.32 -3.77
N SER A 29 -19.60 13.29 -3.94
CA SER A 29 -19.95 14.72 -4.00
C SER A 29 -20.89 15.02 -5.16
N ILE A 30 -20.61 14.45 -6.35
CA ILE A 30 -21.44 14.63 -7.53
C ILE A 30 -22.83 14.00 -7.34
N VAL A 31 -22.88 12.81 -6.74
CA VAL A 31 -24.17 12.17 -6.46
C VAL A 31 -25.02 13.00 -5.50
N SER A 32 -24.40 13.62 -4.50
CA SER A 32 -25.13 14.56 -3.63
C SER A 32 -25.67 15.74 -4.44
N LYS A 33 -24.86 16.32 -5.31
CA LYS A 33 -25.25 17.42 -6.18
C LYS A 33 -26.41 17.04 -7.14
N ILE A 34 -26.34 15.85 -7.77
CA ILE A 34 -27.43 15.31 -8.61
C ILE A 34 -28.75 15.17 -7.82
N GLN A 35 -28.67 14.81 -6.53
CA GLN A 35 -29.86 14.71 -5.67
C GLN A 35 -30.43 16.08 -5.31
N GLU A 36 -29.58 17.07 -5.06
CA GLU A 36 -30.00 18.45 -4.78
C GLU A 36 -30.63 19.09 -6.03
N GLU A 37 -30.04 18.92 -7.18
CA GLU A 37 -30.48 19.49 -8.46
C GLU A 37 -31.50 18.60 -9.21
N SER A 38 -32.08 17.61 -8.54
CA SER A 38 -32.92 16.58 -9.18
C SER A 38 -34.09 17.17 -9.96
N ILE A 39 -34.77 18.22 -9.47
CA ILE A 39 -35.89 18.89 -10.17
C ILE A 39 -35.36 19.51 -11.47
N ILE A 40 -34.22 20.20 -11.44
CA ILE A 40 -33.60 20.83 -12.62
C ILE A 40 -33.27 19.77 -13.66
N ILE A 41 -32.66 18.66 -13.22
CA ILE A 41 -32.35 17.52 -14.09
C ILE A 41 -33.63 16.94 -14.73
N GLY A 42 -34.70 16.81 -13.94
CA GLY A 42 -36.00 16.35 -14.43
C GLY A 42 -36.58 17.26 -15.53
N ILE A 43 -36.50 18.58 -15.33
CA ILE A 43 -36.93 19.59 -16.32
C ILE A 43 -36.10 19.51 -17.60
N LEU A 44 -34.76 19.45 -17.47
CA LEU A 44 -33.86 19.34 -18.62
C LEU A 44 -34.13 18.08 -19.45
N LEU A 45 -34.28 16.93 -18.78
CA LEU A 45 -34.60 15.67 -19.46
C LEU A 45 -35.98 15.71 -20.13
N SER A 46 -36.98 16.40 -19.52
CA SER A 46 -38.30 16.57 -20.12
C SER A 46 -38.27 17.48 -21.33
N ASN A 47 -37.33 18.44 -21.38
CA ASN A 47 -37.09 19.33 -22.51
C ASN A 47 -36.20 18.71 -23.64
N GLY A 48 -35.89 17.41 -23.53
CA GLY A 48 -35.18 16.68 -24.59
C GLY A 48 -33.66 16.64 -24.47
N TYR A 49 -33.07 17.15 -23.35
CA TYR A 49 -31.63 16.99 -23.11
C TYR A 49 -31.29 15.52 -22.95
N LYS A 50 -30.15 15.11 -23.56
CA LYS A 50 -29.67 13.73 -23.49
C LYS A 50 -28.96 13.47 -22.16
N LYS A 51 -29.09 12.24 -21.65
CA LYS A 51 -28.38 11.82 -20.43
C LYS A 51 -26.86 12.00 -20.56
N SER A 52 -26.30 11.78 -21.74
CA SER A 52 -24.86 11.95 -22.01
C SER A 52 -24.39 13.40 -21.84
N GLU A 53 -25.20 14.38 -22.19
CA GLU A 53 -24.90 15.81 -22.01
C GLU A 53 -24.82 16.17 -20.52
N LEU A 54 -25.75 15.65 -19.74
CA LEU A 54 -25.73 15.83 -18.29
C LEU A 54 -24.54 15.12 -17.63
N VAL A 55 -24.24 13.89 -18.06
CA VAL A 55 -23.04 13.16 -17.60
C VAL A 55 -21.79 13.97 -17.86
N PHE A 56 -21.62 14.49 -19.08
CA PHE A 56 -20.46 15.30 -19.47
C PHE A 56 -20.34 16.56 -18.61
N ASN A 57 -21.44 17.26 -18.38
CA ASN A 57 -21.45 18.46 -17.55
C ASN A 57 -21.00 18.18 -16.08
N TYR A 58 -21.48 17.09 -15.47
CA TYR A 58 -21.08 16.73 -14.12
C TYR A 58 -19.65 16.20 -14.01
N ILE A 59 -19.11 15.56 -15.06
CA ILE A 59 -17.73 15.06 -15.09
C ILE A 59 -16.71 16.18 -15.36
N ALA A 60 -17.11 17.23 -16.06
CA ALA A 60 -16.21 18.32 -16.45
C ALA A 60 -15.45 18.92 -15.24
N ASN A 61 -16.14 19.21 -14.14
CA ASN A 61 -15.52 19.80 -12.95
C ASN A 61 -14.42 18.92 -12.32
N PRO A 62 -14.64 17.62 -12.01
CA PRO A 62 -13.56 16.73 -11.55
C PRO A 62 -12.37 16.66 -12.49
N ILE A 63 -12.62 16.61 -13.79
CA ILE A 63 -11.54 16.53 -14.79
C ILE A 63 -10.72 17.82 -14.81
N ILE A 64 -11.37 18.99 -14.81
CA ILE A 64 -10.68 20.29 -14.79
C ILE A 64 -9.84 20.44 -13.54
N ILE A 65 -10.40 20.10 -12.37
CA ILE A 65 -9.68 20.16 -11.08
C ILE A 65 -8.49 19.20 -11.11
N THR A 66 -8.68 17.96 -11.57
CA THR A 66 -7.61 16.97 -11.61
C THR A 66 -6.52 17.35 -12.59
N PHE A 67 -6.87 17.85 -13.77
CA PHE A 67 -5.93 18.32 -14.78
C PHE A 67 -5.09 19.50 -14.27
N SER A 68 -5.75 20.52 -13.67
CA SER A 68 -5.06 21.68 -13.07
C SER A 68 -4.14 21.25 -11.93
N ALA A 69 -4.60 20.35 -11.06
CA ALA A 69 -3.78 19.81 -9.97
C ALA A 69 -2.59 18.98 -10.49
N ALA A 70 -2.77 18.21 -11.55
CA ALA A 70 -1.70 17.44 -12.17
C ALA A 70 -0.62 18.35 -12.79
N ILE A 71 -1.02 19.43 -13.47
CA ILE A 71 -0.07 20.42 -14.00
C ILE A 71 0.71 21.06 -12.85
N LEU A 72 0.03 21.57 -11.82
CA LEU A 72 0.67 22.18 -10.66
C LEU A 72 1.59 21.20 -9.94
N GLY A 73 1.15 19.95 -9.76
CA GLY A 73 1.95 18.90 -9.16
C GLY A 73 3.23 18.59 -9.95
N ASN A 74 3.15 18.52 -11.28
CA ASN A 74 4.32 18.34 -12.13
C ASN A 74 5.28 19.54 -12.06
N ILE A 75 4.76 20.77 -12.10
CA ILE A 75 5.59 21.97 -11.94
C ILE A 75 6.32 21.95 -10.60
N LEU A 76 5.61 21.71 -9.49
CA LEU A 76 6.20 21.63 -8.16
C LEU A 76 7.19 20.44 -8.05
N GLY A 77 6.89 19.31 -8.68
CA GLY A 77 7.77 18.16 -8.75
C GLY A 77 9.11 18.47 -9.39
N TYR A 78 9.11 19.13 -10.57
CA TYR A 78 10.32 19.48 -11.29
C TYR A 78 11.07 20.69 -10.72
N THR A 79 10.43 21.55 -9.95
CA THR A 79 11.07 22.77 -9.39
C THR A 79 11.44 22.60 -7.93
N TYR A 80 10.45 22.46 -7.06
CA TYR A 80 10.64 22.50 -5.61
C TYR A 80 11.09 21.15 -5.04
N PHE A 81 10.35 20.06 -5.36
CA PHE A 81 10.62 18.75 -4.77
C PHE A 81 11.86 18.07 -5.35
N THR A 82 12.29 18.41 -6.55
CA THR A 82 13.52 17.88 -7.17
C THR A 82 14.73 18.04 -6.25
N ASN A 83 14.91 19.21 -5.63
CA ASN A 83 16.05 19.46 -4.75
C ASN A 83 15.98 18.61 -3.47
N SER A 84 14.80 18.46 -2.89
CA SER A 84 14.61 17.64 -1.69
C SER A 84 14.90 16.15 -1.95
N PHE A 85 14.46 15.61 -3.10
CA PHE A 85 14.77 14.25 -3.51
C PHE A 85 16.25 14.05 -3.87
N LYS A 86 16.86 15.05 -4.53
CA LYS A 86 18.30 15.05 -4.82
C LYS A 86 19.11 14.84 -3.55
N GLU A 87 18.86 15.62 -2.51
CA GLU A 87 19.58 15.52 -1.24
C GLU A 87 19.48 14.13 -0.61
N VAL A 88 18.32 13.49 -0.68
CA VAL A 88 18.10 12.13 -0.15
C VAL A 88 19.04 11.13 -0.84
N TYR A 89 19.11 11.15 -2.18
CA TYR A 89 19.96 10.23 -2.93
C TYR A 89 21.46 10.55 -2.81
N TYR A 90 21.83 11.84 -2.76
CA TYR A 90 23.24 12.24 -2.63
C TYR A 90 23.85 11.95 -1.26
N LYS A 91 23.04 11.84 -0.20
CA LYS A 91 23.50 11.40 1.11
C LYS A 91 23.95 9.93 1.11
N SER A 92 23.39 9.13 0.22
CA SER A 92 23.57 7.67 0.21
C SER A 92 24.40 7.15 -0.94
N PHE A 93 24.54 7.91 -2.02
CA PHE A 93 25.25 7.48 -3.23
C PHE A 93 26.18 8.59 -3.72
N ASN A 94 27.38 8.21 -4.16
CA ASN A 94 28.30 9.13 -4.83
C ASN A 94 27.86 9.26 -6.31
N LEU A 95 27.01 10.25 -6.58
CA LEU A 95 26.38 10.46 -7.88
C LEU A 95 27.01 11.63 -8.63
N PRO A 96 27.04 11.61 -9.98
CA PRO A 96 27.44 12.76 -10.78
C PRO A 96 26.44 13.92 -10.58
N ASN A 97 26.85 15.14 -11.00
CA ASN A 97 26.00 16.31 -10.86
C ASN A 97 24.62 16.09 -11.47
N PHE A 98 23.59 16.35 -10.65
CA PHE A 98 22.21 16.16 -11.04
C PHE A 98 21.74 17.28 -11.97
N THR A 99 21.25 16.90 -13.14
CA THR A 99 20.56 17.80 -14.06
C THR A 99 19.13 17.28 -14.25
N PRO A 100 18.09 18.05 -13.87
CA PRO A 100 16.72 17.61 -14.07
C PRO A 100 16.42 17.51 -15.56
N THR A 101 16.06 16.31 -16.02
CA THR A 101 15.62 16.07 -17.40
C THR A 101 14.12 15.83 -17.43
N PHE A 102 13.44 16.39 -18.43
CA PHE A 102 12.02 16.14 -18.63
C PHE A 102 11.79 14.67 -19.01
N ASN A 103 10.92 14.00 -18.27
CA ASN A 103 10.57 12.61 -18.52
C ASN A 103 9.10 12.48 -18.90
N LEU A 104 8.83 12.16 -20.17
CA LEU A 104 7.50 11.99 -20.70
C LEU A 104 6.72 10.85 -20.00
N GLU A 105 7.39 9.75 -19.67
CA GLU A 105 6.78 8.63 -18.96
C GLU A 105 6.27 9.05 -17.56
N ALA A 106 7.07 9.84 -16.84
CA ALA A 106 6.67 10.38 -15.55
C ALA A 106 5.43 11.28 -15.70
N LEU A 107 5.41 12.16 -16.70
CA LEU A 107 4.26 13.02 -16.99
C LEU A 107 3.00 12.20 -17.29
N ILE A 108 3.10 11.14 -18.09
CA ILE A 108 1.96 10.26 -18.41
C ILE A 108 1.44 9.59 -17.12
N ILE A 109 2.31 9.05 -16.30
CA ILE A 109 1.92 8.37 -15.06
C ILE A 109 1.25 9.33 -14.08
N THR A 110 1.78 10.55 -13.92
CA THR A 110 1.29 11.52 -12.93
C THR A 110 0.10 12.35 -13.43
N THR A 111 -0.19 12.36 -14.73
CA THR A 111 -1.27 13.16 -15.31
C THR A 111 -2.37 12.30 -15.92
N ILE A 112 -2.01 11.42 -16.87
CA ILE A 112 -3.01 10.65 -17.64
C ILE A 112 -3.64 9.56 -16.79
N ILE A 113 -2.87 8.84 -15.98
CA ILE A 113 -3.41 7.77 -15.13
C ILE A 113 -4.40 8.32 -14.10
N PRO A 114 -4.09 9.38 -13.30
CA PRO A 114 -5.07 9.99 -12.39
C PRO A 114 -6.35 10.45 -13.08
N ILE A 115 -6.24 11.16 -14.20
CA ILE A 115 -7.40 11.63 -14.95
C ILE A 115 -8.26 10.45 -15.44
N SER A 116 -7.63 9.40 -15.98
CA SER A 116 -8.34 8.21 -16.47
C SER A 116 -9.08 7.48 -15.36
N ILE A 117 -8.46 7.30 -14.20
CA ILE A 117 -9.08 6.66 -13.03
C ILE A 117 -10.28 7.48 -12.56
N ILE A 118 -10.11 8.80 -12.38
CA ILE A 118 -11.18 9.68 -11.93
C ILE A 118 -12.32 9.73 -12.95
N LEU A 119 -12.01 9.79 -14.24
CA LEU A 119 -13.00 9.77 -15.32
C LEU A 119 -13.81 8.48 -15.29
N ILE A 120 -13.16 7.32 -15.26
CA ILE A 120 -13.85 6.02 -15.26
C ILE A 120 -14.74 5.88 -14.03
N PHE A 121 -14.23 6.19 -12.85
CA PHE A 121 -14.99 6.11 -11.61
C PHE A 121 -16.22 7.00 -11.61
N ASN A 122 -16.05 8.27 -11.97
CA ASN A 122 -17.14 9.24 -11.98
C ASN A 122 -18.14 8.95 -13.10
N TYR A 123 -17.68 8.58 -14.31
CA TYR A 123 -18.55 8.21 -15.40
C TYR A 123 -19.50 7.06 -15.03
N LEU A 124 -18.95 5.95 -14.52
CA LEU A 124 -19.74 4.78 -14.15
C LEU A 124 -20.76 5.11 -13.06
N TYR A 125 -20.36 5.91 -12.08
CA TYR A 125 -21.21 6.25 -10.94
C TYR A 125 -22.31 7.23 -11.31
N ILE A 126 -22.00 8.27 -12.11
CA ILE A 126 -22.94 9.29 -12.56
C ILE A 126 -23.94 8.67 -13.56
N TYR A 127 -23.45 7.91 -14.53
CA TYR A 127 -24.29 7.25 -15.53
C TYR A 127 -25.35 6.37 -14.85
N LYS A 128 -24.96 5.60 -13.85
CA LYS A 128 -25.89 4.78 -13.05
C LYS A 128 -26.93 5.64 -12.31
N LYS A 129 -26.54 6.81 -11.83
CA LYS A 129 -27.42 7.71 -11.08
C LYS A 129 -28.36 8.54 -11.95
N LEU A 130 -27.98 8.86 -13.18
CA LEU A 130 -28.82 9.53 -14.16
C LEU A 130 -29.78 8.58 -14.91
N ASN A 131 -29.74 7.29 -14.60
CA ASN A 131 -30.59 6.30 -15.27
C ASN A 131 -32.00 6.18 -14.64
N PHE A 132 -32.57 7.29 -14.17
CA PHE A 132 -33.94 7.40 -13.73
C PHE A 132 -34.80 8.11 -14.78
N SER A 133 -36.14 7.98 -14.66
CA SER A 133 -37.05 8.70 -15.54
C SER A 133 -37.12 10.20 -15.16
N PRO A 134 -37.47 11.10 -16.10
CA PRO A 134 -37.70 12.51 -15.77
C PRO A 134 -38.65 12.71 -14.62
N LEU A 135 -39.73 11.89 -14.57
CA LEU A 135 -40.72 11.92 -13.50
C LEU A 135 -40.13 11.57 -12.12
N ASP A 136 -39.22 10.60 -12.07
CA ASP A 136 -38.52 10.23 -10.81
C ASP A 136 -37.67 11.38 -10.28
N PHE A 137 -37.01 12.10 -11.20
CA PHE A 137 -36.23 13.30 -10.87
C PHE A 137 -37.13 14.43 -10.32
N LEU A 138 -38.25 14.73 -11.00
CA LEU A 138 -39.21 15.75 -10.56
C LEU A 138 -39.79 15.42 -9.20
N ARG A 139 -40.08 14.15 -8.94
CA ARG A 139 -40.63 13.68 -7.65
C ARG A 139 -39.59 13.52 -6.56
N LYS A 140 -38.31 13.79 -6.84
CA LYS A 140 -37.17 13.49 -5.97
C LYS A 140 -37.10 12.02 -5.50
N ASN A 141 -37.63 11.10 -6.32
CA ASN A 141 -37.72 9.67 -5.97
C ASN A 141 -36.55 8.89 -6.66
N LEU A 142 -35.31 9.24 -6.33
CA LEU A 142 -34.08 8.65 -6.90
C LEU A 142 -33.67 7.34 -6.20
N LYS A 143 -34.59 6.65 -5.57
CA LYS A 143 -34.37 5.31 -5.01
C LYS A 143 -34.94 4.28 -5.99
N HIS A 144 -34.12 3.31 -6.44
CA HIS A 144 -34.64 2.14 -7.13
C HIS A 144 -35.65 1.45 -6.22
N TYR A 145 -36.94 1.65 -6.49
CA TYR A 145 -38.01 0.87 -5.93
C TYR A 145 -37.90 -0.53 -6.56
N LYS A 146 -37.18 -1.45 -5.91
CA LYS A 146 -37.43 -2.87 -6.15
C LYS A 146 -38.87 -3.07 -5.66
N ASN A 147 -39.80 -3.32 -6.58
CA ASN A 147 -41.16 -3.74 -6.31
C ASN A 147 -41.10 -5.00 -5.42
N HIS A 148 -40.92 -4.81 -4.16
CA HIS A 148 -41.31 -5.76 -3.14
C HIS A 148 -42.70 -5.30 -2.66
N THR A 149 -43.72 -5.65 -3.42
CA THR A 149 -45.06 -5.87 -2.92
C THR A 149 -45.03 -7.05 -1.94
N LYS A 150 -44.30 -6.89 -0.86
CA LYS A 150 -44.52 -7.58 0.38
C LYS A 150 -45.04 -6.50 1.33
N GLN A 151 -46.36 -6.34 1.38
CA GLN A 151 -47.01 -5.90 2.60
C GLN A 151 -46.42 -6.74 3.73
N LYS A 152 -45.33 -6.25 4.33
CA LYS A 152 -44.91 -6.77 5.62
C LYS A 152 -45.99 -6.31 6.58
N ASN A 153 -46.82 -7.26 6.99
CA ASN A 153 -47.63 -7.14 8.15
C ASN A 153 -46.95 -6.25 9.18
N GLU A 154 -47.57 -5.20 9.59
CA GLU A 154 -47.17 -4.39 10.74
C GLU A 154 -47.10 -5.32 11.94
N LYS A 155 -45.97 -6.00 12.09
CA LYS A 155 -45.69 -6.72 13.33
C LYS A 155 -45.64 -5.67 14.42
N ASN A 156 -46.60 -5.75 15.32
CA ASN A 156 -46.71 -5.04 16.57
C ASN A 156 -45.35 -4.56 17.05
N LEU A 157 -45.06 -3.29 16.87
CA LEU A 157 -43.92 -2.61 17.44
C LEU A 157 -44.06 -2.75 18.95
N LYS A 158 -43.36 -3.70 19.55
CA LYS A 158 -43.29 -3.82 21.02
C LYS A 158 -42.84 -2.45 21.54
N THR A 159 -43.68 -1.85 22.34
CA THR A 159 -43.72 -0.48 22.82
C THR A 159 -42.58 -0.04 23.74
N HIS A 160 -41.45 -0.73 23.78
CA HIS A 160 -40.31 -0.45 24.68
C HIS A 160 -39.00 -0.05 24.02
N LYS A 161 -38.98 0.25 22.72
CA LYS A 161 -37.75 0.75 22.10
C LYS A 161 -37.78 2.26 22.01
N ASN A 162 -36.79 2.94 22.61
CA ASN A 162 -36.61 4.39 22.51
C ASN A 162 -36.76 4.85 21.05
N PHE A 163 -37.60 5.83 20.78
CA PHE A 163 -37.85 6.46 19.48
C PHE A 163 -36.53 6.77 18.73
N LEU A 164 -35.55 7.32 19.43
CA LEU A 164 -34.20 7.62 18.88
C LEU A 164 -33.52 6.41 18.29
N SER A 165 -33.71 5.21 18.86
CA SER A 165 -33.03 3.98 18.34
C SER A 165 -33.71 3.47 17.07
N ILE A 166 -35.03 3.58 16.96
CA ILE A 166 -35.81 3.22 15.77
C ILE A 166 -35.47 4.18 14.63
N PHE A 167 -35.42 5.47 14.94
CA PHE A 167 -35.12 6.52 13.97
C PHE A 167 -33.69 6.41 13.41
N ARG A 168 -32.68 6.14 14.27
CA ARG A 168 -31.31 5.84 13.82
C ARG A 168 -31.26 4.66 12.85
N LYS A 169 -31.93 3.55 13.15
CA LYS A 169 -31.99 2.39 12.25
C LYS A 169 -32.61 2.72 10.91
N SER A 170 -33.65 3.58 10.91
CA SER A 170 -34.27 4.05 9.68
C SER A 170 -33.31 4.90 8.85
N ILE A 171 -32.54 5.81 9.47
CA ILE A 171 -31.54 6.63 8.79
C ILE A 171 -30.43 5.76 8.17
N ILE A 172 -29.89 4.80 8.94
CA ILE A 172 -28.87 3.87 8.42
C ILE A 172 -29.44 3.10 7.22
N LYS A 173 -30.67 2.59 7.32
CA LYS A 173 -31.31 1.84 6.24
C LYS A 173 -31.58 2.70 5.01
N SER A 174 -31.93 3.96 5.19
CA SER A 174 -32.17 4.92 4.11
C SER A 174 -30.87 5.32 3.39
N ASN A 175 -29.75 5.38 4.10
CA ASN A 175 -28.46 5.85 3.62
C ASN A 175 -27.39 4.73 3.53
N LYS A 176 -27.78 3.48 3.32
CA LYS A 176 -26.86 2.31 3.29
C LYS A 176 -25.64 2.52 2.41
N GLY A 177 -25.81 3.14 1.24
CA GLY A 177 -24.71 3.41 0.32
C GLY A 177 -23.65 4.34 0.92
N ASP A 178 -24.07 5.36 1.68
CA ASP A 178 -23.16 6.30 2.30
C ASP A 178 -22.37 5.62 3.45
N TYR A 179 -23.00 4.70 4.20
CA TYR A 179 -22.32 3.92 5.24
C TYR A 179 -21.32 2.90 4.64
N ILE A 180 -21.67 2.24 3.53
CA ILE A 180 -20.71 1.37 2.79
C ILE A 180 -19.54 2.22 2.31
N ALA A 181 -19.80 3.42 1.83
CA ALA A 181 -18.78 4.36 1.43
C ALA A 181 -17.81 4.70 2.57
N ILE A 182 -18.33 4.93 3.80
CA ILE A 182 -17.50 5.15 4.99
C ILE A 182 -16.57 3.95 5.23
N VAL A 183 -17.11 2.73 5.20
CA VAL A 183 -16.33 1.50 5.40
C VAL A 183 -15.20 1.37 4.38
N LEU A 184 -15.51 1.59 3.08
CA LEU A 184 -14.52 1.53 2.01
C LEU A 184 -13.43 2.63 2.14
N GLY A 185 -13.83 3.84 2.49
CA GLY A 185 -12.87 4.93 2.68
C GLY A 185 -11.94 4.70 3.87
N ILE A 186 -12.47 4.20 4.98
CA ILE A 186 -11.67 3.80 6.13
C ILE A 186 -10.68 2.70 5.71
N PHE A 187 -11.16 1.67 5.01
CA PHE A 187 -10.31 0.59 4.51
C PHE A 187 -9.11 1.10 3.72
N ILE A 188 -9.35 1.96 2.71
CA ILE A 188 -8.26 2.50 1.87
C ILE A 188 -7.31 3.39 2.69
N THR A 189 -7.83 4.26 3.55
CA THR A 189 -7.00 5.15 4.35
C THR A 189 -6.22 4.43 5.44
N SER A 190 -6.81 3.40 6.06
CA SER A 190 -6.11 2.56 7.04
C SER A 190 -4.95 1.80 6.40
N ILE A 191 -5.09 1.31 5.16
CA ILE A 191 -3.99 0.72 4.40
C ILE A 191 -2.83 1.71 4.27
N LEU A 192 -3.10 2.96 3.88
CA LEU A 192 -2.08 4.01 3.76
C LEU A 192 -1.39 4.31 5.11
N PHE A 193 -2.16 4.34 6.21
CA PHE A 193 -1.61 4.57 7.54
C PHE A 193 -0.75 3.39 8.03
N ILE A 194 -1.27 2.16 7.93
CA ILE A 194 -0.54 0.96 8.36
C ILE A 194 0.76 0.87 7.56
N PHE A 195 0.72 1.08 6.24
CA PHE A 195 1.90 1.09 5.39
C PHE A 195 2.91 2.16 5.84
N GLY A 196 2.47 3.42 6.02
CA GLY A 196 3.34 4.51 6.45
C GLY A 196 3.95 4.27 7.83
N ILE A 197 3.12 3.92 8.83
CA ILE A 197 3.59 3.74 10.22
C ILE A 197 4.46 2.49 10.36
N SER A 198 4.22 1.42 9.56
CA SER A 198 5.01 0.18 9.62
C SER A 198 6.39 0.30 8.97
N ALA A 199 6.63 1.31 8.15
CA ALA A 199 7.87 1.40 7.38
C ALA A 199 9.12 1.51 8.27
N LYS A 200 9.11 2.39 9.28
CA LYS A 200 10.26 2.50 10.20
C LYS A 200 10.55 1.19 10.94
N PRO A 201 9.57 0.57 11.65
CA PRO A 201 9.83 -0.70 12.29
C PRO A 201 10.20 -1.83 11.32
N THR A 202 9.74 -1.77 10.06
CA THR A 202 10.15 -2.74 9.03
C THR A 202 11.64 -2.62 8.69
N PHE A 203 12.17 -1.41 8.53
CA PHE A 203 13.60 -1.24 8.25
C PHE A 203 14.48 -1.60 9.46
N GLU A 204 14.03 -1.29 10.68
CA GLU A 204 14.71 -1.70 11.91
C GLU A 204 14.73 -3.23 12.07
N ASP A 205 13.59 -3.90 11.87
CA ASP A 205 13.46 -5.35 11.89
C ASP A 205 14.31 -6.02 10.80
N TYR A 206 14.32 -5.46 9.60
CA TYR A 206 15.16 -5.93 8.50
C TYR A 206 16.64 -5.91 8.89
N GLY A 207 17.14 -4.78 9.43
CA GLY A 207 18.51 -4.68 9.90
C GLY A 207 18.86 -5.69 11.00
N ASN A 208 17.95 -5.90 11.95
CA ASN A 208 18.13 -6.87 13.02
C ASN A 208 18.13 -8.32 12.48
N LYS A 209 17.18 -8.66 11.62
CA LYS A 209 17.14 -9.99 10.98
C LYS A 209 18.37 -10.28 10.10
N LEU A 210 18.86 -9.27 9.38
CA LEU A 210 20.09 -9.43 8.61
C LEU A 210 21.29 -9.76 9.51
N LYS A 211 21.40 -9.14 10.71
CA LYS A 211 22.44 -9.43 11.68
C LYS A 211 22.30 -10.83 12.29
N GLU A 212 21.09 -11.17 12.73
CA GLU A 212 20.79 -12.48 13.31
C GLU A 212 21.00 -13.63 12.33
N ASN A 213 20.80 -13.36 11.05
CA ASN A 213 20.91 -14.33 9.96
C ASN A 213 22.30 -14.34 9.30
N LEU A 214 23.32 -13.68 9.87
CA LEU A 214 24.70 -13.84 9.43
C LEU A 214 25.15 -15.29 9.63
N ILE A 215 25.78 -15.87 8.63
CA ILE A 215 26.35 -17.23 8.67
C ILE A 215 27.52 -17.26 9.68
N CYS A 216 28.32 -16.19 9.68
CA CYS A 216 29.49 -15.99 10.53
C CYS A 216 29.75 -14.50 10.73
N SER A 217 30.69 -14.13 11.59
CA SER A 217 31.04 -12.74 11.88
C SER A 217 31.65 -12.02 10.67
N TYR A 218 32.42 -12.74 9.86
CA TYR A 218 33.06 -12.22 8.64
C TYR A 218 32.92 -13.23 7.50
N GLN A 219 32.22 -12.85 6.44
CA GLN A 219 32.15 -13.61 5.21
C GLN A 219 32.91 -12.84 4.12
N TYR A 220 34.01 -13.42 3.60
CA TYR A 220 34.82 -12.84 2.56
C TYR A 220 34.50 -13.46 1.21
N ILE A 221 34.35 -12.64 0.19
CA ILE A 221 34.29 -13.05 -1.22
C ILE A 221 35.55 -12.51 -1.87
N LEU A 222 36.37 -13.39 -2.48
CA LEU A 222 37.65 -13.07 -3.04
C LEU A 222 37.59 -13.02 -4.57
N LYS A 223 38.48 -12.19 -5.17
CA LYS A 223 38.68 -12.14 -6.62
C LYS A 223 39.46 -13.37 -7.12
N THR A 224 40.44 -13.81 -6.34
CA THR A 224 41.27 -14.97 -6.61
C THR A 224 41.47 -15.76 -5.33
N PRO A 225 41.66 -17.10 -5.41
CA PRO A 225 42.03 -17.90 -4.26
C PRO A 225 43.32 -17.36 -3.61
N THR A 226 43.23 -16.96 -2.36
CA THR A 226 44.34 -16.45 -1.55
C THR A 226 44.39 -17.22 -0.26
N GLU A 227 45.47 -17.94 0.01
CA GLU A 227 45.63 -18.71 1.23
C GLU A 227 45.90 -17.80 2.42
N VAL A 228 45.22 -18.08 3.53
CA VAL A 228 45.35 -17.38 4.82
C VAL A 228 45.51 -18.41 5.92
N GLU A 229 46.51 -18.22 6.76
CA GLU A 229 46.69 -19.03 7.96
C GLU A 229 45.71 -18.59 9.04
N SER A 230 44.66 -19.37 9.25
CA SER A 230 43.68 -19.15 10.34
C SER A 230 43.08 -20.48 10.78
N LYS A 231 42.93 -20.65 12.10
CA LYS A 231 42.29 -21.83 12.69
C LYS A 231 40.78 -21.81 12.58
N THR A 232 40.19 -20.65 12.40
CA THR A 232 38.73 -20.42 12.38
C THR A 232 38.16 -20.27 10.97
N ALA A 233 39.01 -19.97 9.97
CA ALA A 233 38.56 -19.74 8.60
C ALA A 233 38.21 -21.06 7.89
N GLU A 234 37.02 -21.09 7.31
CA GLU A 234 36.52 -22.19 6.48
C GLU A 234 36.38 -21.73 5.03
N LYS A 235 36.98 -22.47 4.12
CA LYS A 235 36.98 -22.21 2.67
C LYS A 235 35.64 -22.60 2.05
N TYR A 236 35.08 -21.74 1.23
CA TYR A 236 33.89 -22.04 0.42
C TYR A 236 34.06 -21.54 -1.01
N THR A 237 33.22 -22.04 -1.91
CA THR A 237 33.14 -21.55 -3.29
C THR A 237 31.86 -20.74 -3.49
N THR A 238 31.93 -19.61 -4.20
CA THR A 238 30.73 -18.85 -4.57
C THR A 238 30.78 -18.39 -6.00
N ILE A 239 29.68 -18.42 -6.68
CA ILE A 239 29.52 -17.87 -8.02
C ILE A 239 28.26 -16.98 -8.11
N PRO A 240 28.32 -15.90 -8.90
CA PRO A 240 27.13 -15.16 -9.25
C PRO A 240 26.24 -16.03 -10.15
N ALA A 241 24.97 -16.07 -9.81
CA ALA A 241 23.99 -16.83 -10.54
C ALA A 241 22.68 -16.03 -10.62
N SER A 242 21.75 -16.47 -11.43
CA SER A 242 20.43 -15.89 -11.53
C SER A 242 19.34 -16.94 -11.61
N VAL A 243 18.14 -16.54 -11.20
CA VAL A 243 16.95 -17.38 -11.21
C VAL A 243 15.80 -16.61 -11.85
N TYR A 244 15.06 -17.25 -12.74
CA TYR A 244 13.92 -16.62 -13.36
C TYR A 244 12.78 -16.36 -12.37
N HIS A 245 12.44 -15.08 -12.22
CA HIS A 245 11.35 -14.64 -11.35
C HIS A 245 10.04 -14.58 -12.14
N LYS A 246 9.13 -15.55 -11.89
CA LYS A 246 7.90 -15.73 -12.66
C LYS A 246 6.98 -14.50 -12.71
N ILE A 247 6.86 -13.76 -11.60
CA ILE A 247 6.01 -12.56 -11.51
C ILE A 247 6.65 -11.36 -12.22
N ARG A 248 7.97 -11.15 -12.04
CA ARG A 248 8.71 -10.05 -12.69
C ARG A 248 8.95 -10.30 -14.18
N LYS A 249 8.93 -11.56 -14.61
CA LYS A 249 9.34 -12.00 -15.96
C LYS A 249 10.79 -11.58 -16.31
N THR A 250 11.65 -11.51 -15.30
CA THR A 250 13.07 -11.16 -15.42
C THR A 250 13.88 -12.09 -14.53
N ASP A 251 15.17 -12.19 -14.80
CA ASP A 251 16.09 -12.93 -13.93
C ASP A 251 16.37 -12.12 -12.65
N GLU A 252 16.48 -12.82 -11.54
CA GLU A 252 16.84 -12.31 -10.21
C GLU A 252 18.24 -12.79 -9.86
N ASP A 253 19.12 -11.84 -9.51
CA ASP A 253 20.48 -12.16 -9.14
C ASP A 253 20.55 -12.83 -7.77
N ILE A 254 21.30 -13.92 -7.67
CA ILE A 254 21.51 -14.69 -6.45
C ILE A 254 22.99 -15.06 -6.31
N LEU A 255 23.39 -15.47 -5.12
CA LEU A 255 24.66 -16.12 -4.89
C LEU A 255 24.47 -17.64 -4.78
N LEU A 256 25.16 -18.40 -5.61
CA LEU A 256 25.25 -19.85 -5.46
C LEU A 256 26.52 -20.20 -4.69
N LEU A 257 26.36 -20.83 -3.52
CA LEU A 257 27.44 -21.16 -2.60
C LEU A 257 27.65 -22.67 -2.56
N GLY A 258 28.90 -23.07 -2.74
CA GLY A 258 29.38 -24.43 -2.51
C GLY A 258 29.91 -24.57 -1.09
N ILE A 259 29.32 -25.41 -0.29
CA ILE A 259 29.59 -25.57 1.14
C ILE A 259 30.17 -26.93 1.41
N ASN A 260 31.13 -27.01 2.36
CA ASN A 260 31.71 -28.25 2.81
C ASN A 260 30.69 -29.12 3.58
N GLU A 261 30.75 -30.41 3.43
CA GLU A 261 29.82 -31.35 4.10
C GLU A 261 29.85 -31.24 5.64
N ASN A 262 31.07 -31.00 6.20
CA ASN A 262 31.28 -30.84 7.62
C ASN A 262 31.52 -29.37 8.01
N SER A 263 30.78 -28.43 7.40
CA SER A 263 30.91 -27.00 7.72
C SER A 263 30.60 -26.71 9.18
N LYS A 264 31.46 -25.91 9.82
CA LYS A 264 31.25 -25.43 11.19
C LYS A 264 30.18 -24.31 11.24
N TYR A 265 30.04 -23.59 10.14
CA TYR A 265 29.17 -22.39 10.04
C TYR A 265 27.81 -22.68 9.45
N PHE A 266 27.69 -23.76 8.68
CA PHE A 266 26.46 -24.09 7.97
C PHE A 266 25.78 -25.32 8.60
N ASN A 267 24.83 -25.05 9.47
CA ASN A 267 24.10 -26.10 10.18
C ASN A 267 22.70 -26.27 9.59
N THR A 268 22.50 -27.25 8.72
CA THR A 268 21.18 -27.61 8.20
C THR A 268 20.81 -29.04 8.59
N LYS A 269 19.50 -29.29 8.61
CA LYS A 269 18.95 -30.62 8.91
C LYS A 269 19.14 -31.62 7.74
N LYS A 270 19.22 -31.09 6.51
CA LYS A 270 19.33 -31.89 5.27
C LYS A 270 20.29 -31.22 4.30
N LEU A 271 21.51 -31.71 4.23
CA LEU A 271 22.45 -31.33 3.16
C LEU A 271 22.05 -31.98 1.82
N PRO A 272 22.31 -31.30 0.67
CA PRO A 272 22.10 -31.90 -0.64
C PRO A 272 22.92 -33.18 -0.78
N LYS A 273 22.25 -34.30 -1.07
CA LYS A 273 22.93 -35.61 -1.26
C LYS A 273 23.29 -35.83 -2.72
N ASN A 274 22.49 -35.33 -3.63
CA ASN A 274 22.60 -35.51 -5.06
C ASN A 274 22.97 -34.18 -5.75
N LYS A 275 23.50 -34.25 -6.98
CA LYS A 275 23.88 -33.09 -7.78
C LYS A 275 22.69 -32.21 -8.24
N ASP A 276 21.49 -32.70 -8.16
CA ASP A 276 20.22 -32.07 -8.54
C ASP A 276 19.42 -31.55 -7.33
N GLU A 277 19.98 -31.66 -6.15
CA GLU A 277 19.39 -31.11 -4.94
C GLU A 277 20.03 -29.77 -4.54
N ILE A 278 19.20 -28.88 -3.98
CA ILE A 278 19.64 -27.57 -3.55
C ILE A 278 18.91 -27.13 -2.28
N ILE A 279 19.61 -26.35 -1.47
CA ILE A 279 19.04 -25.59 -0.36
C ILE A 279 18.95 -24.14 -0.79
N ILE A 280 17.87 -23.45 -0.45
CA ILE A 280 17.73 -22.02 -0.73
C ILE A 280 17.59 -21.23 0.57
N SER A 281 18.01 -19.97 0.57
CA SER A 281 17.78 -19.08 1.71
C SER A 281 16.30 -18.79 1.90
N GLU A 282 15.89 -18.53 3.13
CA GLU A 282 14.50 -18.15 3.45
C GLU A 282 14.06 -16.92 2.66
N TYR A 283 14.96 -15.95 2.46
CA TYR A 283 14.69 -14.74 1.67
C TYR A 283 14.44 -15.07 0.19
N LEU A 284 15.20 -15.99 -0.39
CA LEU A 284 14.98 -16.44 -1.76
C LEU A 284 13.67 -17.22 -1.90
N SER A 285 13.36 -18.09 -0.93
CA SER A 285 12.09 -18.81 -0.86
C SER A 285 10.89 -17.88 -0.84
N LYS A 286 10.90 -16.90 0.07
CA LYS A 286 9.81 -15.92 0.21
C LYS A 286 9.68 -15.03 -1.02
N LYS A 287 10.80 -14.57 -1.60
CA LYS A 287 10.80 -13.72 -2.79
C LYS A 287 10.24 -14.41 -4.01
N LEU A 288 10.65 -15.65 -4.26
CA LEU A 288 10.19 -16.44 -5.40
C LEU A 288 8.87 -17.17 -5.14
N ARG A 289 8.40 -17.21 -3.88
CA ARG A 289 7.27 -18.04 -3.42
C ARG A 289 7.49 -19.51 -3.79
N LYS A 290 8.71 -20.04 -3.53
CA LYS A 290 9.14 -21.42 -3.75
C LYS A 290 9.38 -22.11 -2.40
N TYR A 291 8.95 -23.37 -2.30
CA TYR A 291 8.97 -24.15 -1.06
C TYR A 291 9.73 -25.46 -1.23
N ILE A 292 9.92 -26.17 -0.13
CA ILE A 292 10.53 -27.51 -0.14
C ILE A 292 9.73 -28.43 -1.04
N GLY A 293 10.43 -29.10 -1.97
CA GLY A 293 9.86 -29.98 -2.98
C GLY A 293 9.68 -29.36 -4.34
N ASP A 294 9.69 -28.00 -4.44
CA ASP A 294 9.62 -27.29 -5.72
C ASP A 294 10.93 -27.38 -6.49
N GLU A 295 10.86 -27.12 -7.78
CA GLU A 295 12.01 -27.04 -8.65
C GLU A 295 12.43 -25.58 -8.88
N ILE A 296 13.74 -25.35 -8.97
CA ILE A 296 14.35 -24.06 -9.26
C ILE A 296 15.44 -24.21 -10.34
N THR A 297 15.34 -23.40 -11.39
CA THR A 297 16.34 -23.37 -12.46
C THR A 297 17.32 -22.25 -12.25
N ILE A 298 18.59 -22.57 -12.13
CA ILE A 298 19.69 -21.63 -11.90
C ILE A 298 20.47 -21.47 -13.20
N LYS A 299 20.80 -20.22 -13.50
CA LYS A 299 21.63 -19.80 -14.63
C LYS A 299 22.89 -19.10 -14.10
N SER A 300 24.02 -19.39 -14.67
CA SER A 300 25.26 -18.65 -14.42
C SER A 300 26.11 -18.67 -15.67
N LYS A 301 26.90 -17.61 -15.88
CA LYS A 301 27.89 -17.54 -16.97
C LYS A 301 29.05 -18.52 -16.77
N LEU A 302 29.21 -19.05 -15.56
CA LEU A 302 30.25 -20.03 -15.19
C LEU A 302 29.74 -21.47 -15.23
N LEU A 303 28.45 -21.69 -15.51
CA LEU A 303 27.87 -23.00 -15.75
C LEU A 303 27.62 -23.17 -17.24
N ASP A 304 27.98 -24.33 -17.79
CA ASP A 304 27.81 -24.64 -19.24
C ASP A 304 26.36 -24.52 -19.71
N LYS A 305 25.42 -24.89 -18.84
CA LYS A 305 23.98 -24.90 -19.14
C LYS A 305 23.17 -24.46 -17.91
N GLU A 306 21.95 -23.98 -18.18
CA GLU A 306 20.94 -23.83 -17.12
C GLU A 306 20.68 -25.17 -16.44
N LYS A 307 20.66 -25.17 -15.10
CA LYS A 307 20.45 -26.40 -14.33
C LYS A 307 19.27 -26.28 -13.42
N THR A 308 18.40 -27.28 -13.45
CA THR A 308 17.23 -27.38 -12.59
C THR A 308 17.54 -28.26 -11.39
N TYR A 309 17.25 -27.71 -10.21
CA TYR A 309 17.46 -28.36 -8.92
C TYR A 309 16.15 -28.52 -8.19
N LYS A 310 16.05 -29.57 -7.37
CA LYS A 310 14.96 -29.79 -6.43
C LYS A 310 15.32 -29.17 -5.08
N ILE A 311 14.42 -28.34 -4.53
CA ILE A 311 14.62 -27.72 -3.22
C ILE A 311 14.39 -28.76 -2.14
N VAL A 312 15.43 -29.09 -1.36
CA VAL A 312 15.37 -30.12 -0.29
C VAL A 312 15.24 -29.51 1.09
N ASP A 313 15.70 -28.27 1.30
CA ASP A 313 15.60 -27.56 2.57
C ASP A 313 15.63 -26.04 2.36
N ILE A 314 15.21 -25.29 3.38
CA ILE A 314 15.25 -23.83 3.42
C ILE A 314 16.14 -23.40 4.59
N TYR A 315 17.19 -22.64 4.30
CA TYR A 315 18.17 -22.16 5.27
C TYR A 315 17.81 -20.78 5.76
N ASN A 316 17.56 -20.64 7.06
CA ASN A 316 17.11 -19.39 7.67
C ASN A 316 18.24 -18.43 8.10
N LYS A 317 19.49 -18.92 8.22
CA LYS A 317 20.66 -18.12 8.57
C LYS A 317 21.41 -17.65 7.31
N SER A 318 20.76 -16.83 6.49
CA SER A 318 21.39 -16.18 5.35
C SER A 318 20.77 -14.80 5.13
N SER A 319 21.60 -13.79 5.13
CA SER A 319 21.17 -12.39 4.94
C SER A 319 20.98 -12.00 3.47
N ASN A 320 21.30 -12.89 2.53
CA ASN A 320 21.25 -12.64 1.08
C ASN A 320 20.30 -13.60 0.36
N LEU A 321 19.97 -13.25 -0.89
CA LEU A 321 19.32 -14.17 -1.81
C LEU A 321 20.35 -15.22 -2.26
N SER A 322 20.38 -16.35 -1.56
CA SER A 322 21.43 -17.36 -1.76
C SER A 322 20.83 -18.73 -1.96
N ALA A 323 21.58 -19.55 -2.69
CA ALA A 323 21.33 -20.97 -2.86
C ALA A 323 22.61 -21.75 -2.52
N PHE A 324 22.46 -22.97 -1.99
CA PHE A 324 23.56 -23.72 -1.39
C PHE A 324 23.56 -25.14 -1.93
N VAL A 325 24.76 -25.57 -2.41
CA VAL A 325 25.03 -26.92 -2.89
C VAL A 325 26.32 -27.45 -2.21
N LYS A 326 26.67 -28.72 -2.39
CA LYS A 326 27.97 -29.22 -1.93
C LYS A 326 29.08 -28.56 -2.74
N LYS A 327 30.18 -28.13 -2.06
CA LYS A 327 31.35 -27.49 -2.67
C LYS A 327 31.96 -28.33 -3.79
N GLU A 328 32.08 -29.65 -3.57
CA GLU A 328 32.61 -30.57 -4.56
C GLU A 328 31.79 -30.58 -5.85
N PHE A 329 30.45 -30.56 -5.74
CA PHE A 329 29.58 -30.56 -6.89
C PHE A 329 29.66 -29.27 -7.67
N LEU A 330 29.70 -28.11 -6.96
CA LEU A 330 29.85 -26.82 -7.60
C LEU A 330 31.18 -26.68 -8.31
N ASN A 331 32.29 -27.10 -7.65
CA ASN A 331 33.63 -27.03 -8.23
C ASN A 331 33.76 -27.89 -9.49
N GLU A 332 33.15 -29.06 -9.50
CA GLU A 332 33.10 -29.93 -10.68
C GLU A 332 32.29 -29.28 -11.82
N GLU A 333 31.13 -28.65 -11.52
CA GLU A 333 30.30 -28.02 -12.51
C GLU A 333 30.94 -26.77 -13.16
N ILE A 334 31.80 -26.05 -12.44
CA ILE A 334 32.53 -24.90 -12.96
C ILE A 334 33.92 -25.28 -13.50
N GLU A 335 34.19 -26.59 -13.70
CA GLU A 335 35.43 -27.15 -14.18
C GLU A 335 36.68 -26.72 -13.38
N ARG A 336 36.54 -26.62 -12.06
CA ARG A 336 37.64 -26.31 -11.13
C ARG A 336 38.02 -27.53 -10.30
N GLY A 337 39.27 -27.54 -9.83
CA GLY A 337 39.76 -28.58 -8.93
C GLY A 337 38.92 -28.68 -7.64
N LYS A 338 38.86 -29.85 -7.02
CA LYS A 338 38.09 -30.11 -5.80
C LYS A 338 38.40 -29.14 -4.65
N ASP A 339 39.67 -28.70 -4.56
CA ASP A 339 40.13 -27.80 -3.51
C ASP A 339 39.92 -26.32 -3.83
N PHE A 340 39.39 -25.99 -4.99
CA PHE A 340 39.14 -24.61 -5.39
C PHE A 340 38.21 -23.94 -4.38
N PHE A 341 38.50 -22.66 -4.07
CA PHE A 341 37.72 -21.79 -3.24
C PHE A 341 37.91 -20.33 -3.66
N ASN A 342 36.98 -19.50 -3.39
CA ASN A 342 37.06 -18.04 -3.56
C ASN A 342 36.34 -17.29 -2.47
N GLY A 343 36.24 -17.87 -1.29
CA GLY A 343 35.69 -17.20 -0.11
C GLY A 343 36.03 -17.88 1.20
N TYR A 344 35.90 -17.11 2.28
CA TYR A 344 36.09 -17.58 3.65
C TYR A 344 34.91 -17.24 4.53
N PHE A 345 34.47 -18.17 5.36
CA PHE A 345 33.70 -17.93 6.56
C PHE A 345 34.64 -17.86 7.76
N SER A 346 34.54 -16.84 8.60
CA SER A 346 35.43 -16.68 9.76
C SER A 346 34.72 -15.95 10.90
N GLU A 347 35.04 -16.29 12.14
CA GLU A 347 34.66 -15.52 13.31
C GLU A 347 35.56 -14.33 13.58
N GLU A 348 36.81 -14.41 13.10
CA GLU A 348 37.81 -13.38 13.29
C GLU A 348 38.07 -12.62 11.99
N LYS A 349 38.50 -11.35 12.11
CA LYS A 349 38.94 -10.58 10.95
C LYS A 349 40.22 -11.19 10.39
N LEU A 350 40.17 -11.62 9.14
CA LEU A 350 41.33 -12.19 8.44
C LEU A 350 42.20 -11.07 7.87
N ASP A 351 43.53 -11.29 7.90
CA ASP A 351 44.49 -10.40 7.29
C ASP A 351 44.65 -10.74 5.80
N ILE A 352 43.73 -10.17 5.00
CA ILE A 352 43.71 -10.31 3.53
C ILE A 352 43.85 -8.93 2.94
N ASP A 353 44.80 -8.78 2.00
CA ASP A 353 44.96 -7.52 1.27
C ASP A 353 43.67 -7.17 0.52
N GLU A 354 43.17 -5.94 0.73
CA GLU A 354 41.91 -5.44 0.16
C GLU A 354 41.84 -5.55 -1.37
N ARG A 355 42.99 -5.58 -2.04
CA ARG A 355 43.08 -5.78 -3.51
C ARG A 355 42.50 -7.12 -3.96
N TYR A 356 42.58 -8.15 -3.12
CA TYR A 356 42.06 -9.49 -3.40
C TYR A 356 40.62 -9.70 -2.95
N ILE A 357 40.06 -8.77 -2.18
CA ILE A 357 38.70 -8.86 -1.69
C ILE A 357 37.70 -8.23 -2.71
N VAL A 358 36.63 -8.93 -3.02
CA VAL A 358 35.47 -8.38 -3.75
C VAL A 358 34.58 -7.64 -2.77
N THR A 359 34.22 -8.32 -1.69
CA THR A 359 33.38 -7.77 -0.62
C THR A 359 33.55 -8.55 0.67
N THR A 360 33.33 -7.86 1.79
CA THR A 360 33.24 -8.45 3.12
C THR A 360 31.85 -8.20 3.70
N ILE A 361 31.12 -9.26 4.01
CA ILE A 361 29.82 -9.20 4.65
C ILE A 361 30.05 -9.38 6.15
N ASN A 362 29.71 -8.36 6.93
CA ASN A 362 29.82 -8.35 8.37
C ASN A 362 28.69 -7.50 9.00
N GLU A 363 28.59 -7.47 10.32
CA GLU A 363 27.55 -6.71 11.03
C GLU A 363 27.55 -5.22 10.69
N THR A 364 28.73 -4.62 10.49
CA THR A 364 28.86 -3.19 10.19
C THR A 364 28.30 -2.88 8.80
N SER A 365 28.62 -3.70 7.80
CA SER A 365 28.12 -3.52 6.42
C SER A 365 26.59 -3.62 6.37
N ILE A 366 26.02 -4.57 7.10
CA ILE A 366 24.57 -4.77 7.19
C ILE A 366 23.87 -3.60 7.92
N THR A 367 24.45 -3.13 9.02
CA THR A 367 23.91 -1.97 9.75
C THR A 367 23.85 -0.72 8.88
N ASN A 368 24.89 -0.52 8.05
CA ASN A 368 24.92 0.61 7.13
C ASN A 368 23.83 0.51 6.07
N ILE A 369 23.54 -0.67 5.54
CA ILE A 369 22.45 -0.88 4.55
C ILE A 369 21.10 -0.50 5.15
N SER A 370 20.77 -0.98 6.36
CA SER A 370 19.48 -0.69 7.01
C SER A 370 19.32 0.80 7.35
N LYS A 371 20.38 1.46 7.84
CA LYS A 371 20.40 2.91 8.09
C LYS A 371 20.20 3.70 6.80
N GLN A 372 20.90 3.33 5.74
CA GLN A 372 20.78 3.98 4.44
C GLN A 372 19.36 3.89 3.88
N LEU A 373 18.73 2.72 3.95
CA LEU A 373 17.34 2.53 3.56
C LEU A 373 16.39 3.45 4.35
N TYR A 374 16.59 3.57 5.66
CA TYR A 374 15.78 4.45 6.50
C TYR A 374 16.01 5.93 6.20
N GLU A 375 17.24 6.36 5.96
CA GLU A 375 17.57 7.76 5.63
C GLU A 375 16.95 8.18 4.29
N ILE A 376 16.90 7.27 3.30
CA ILE A 376 16.28 7.51 1.99
C ILE A 376 14.76 7.54 2.10
N MET A 377 14.17 6.55 2.76
CA MET A 377 12.72 6.35 2.76
C MET A 377 11.97 7.15 3.84
N GLY A 378 12.64 7.46 4.97
CA GLY A 378 12.01 8.09 6.13
C GLY A 378 11.26 9.40 5.83
N PRO A 379 11.85 10.39 5.13
CA PRO A 379 11.18 11.63 4.78
C PRO A 379 9.94 11.42 3.90
N LEU A 380 10.01 10.48 2.96
CA LEU A 380 8.89 10.11 2.07
C LEU A 380 7.73 9.53 2.86
N ILE A 381 8.02 8.64 3.80
CA ILE A 381 7.05 7.98 4.65
C ILE A 381 6.28 8.99 5.50
N ASN A 382 6.98 9.94 6.13
CA ASN A 382 6.34 10.98 6.93
C ASN A 382 5.41 11.85 6.07
N THR A 383 5.82 12.16 4.85
CA THR A 383 4.98 12.88 3.88
C THR A 383 3.72 12.08 3.52
N PHE A 384 3.84 10.76 3.31
CA PHE A 384 2.69 9.90 3.06
C PHE A 384 1.72 9.83 4.24
N ILE A 385 2.20 9.72 5.47
CA ILE A 385 1.35 9.73 6.67
C ILE A 385 0.59 11.05 6.77
N PHE A 386 1.27 12.18 6.55
CA PHE A 386 0.67 13.51 6.58
C PHE A 386 -0.43 13.66 5.52
N LEU A 387 -0.14 13.32 4.26
CA LEU A 387 -1.12 13.36 3.18
C LEU A 387 -2.30 12.43 3.43
N SER A 388 -2.06 11.21 3.90
CA SER A 388 -3.12 10.26 4.25
C SER A 388 -4.05 10.80 5.33
N THR A 389 -3.51 11.53 6.31
CA THR A 389 -4.30 12.19 7.37
C THR A 389 -5.21 13.26 6.78
N ILE A 390 -4.71 14.10 5.87
CA ILE A 390 -5.51 15.11 5.18
C ILE A 390 -6.61 14.46 4.33
N PHE A 391 -6.29 13.41 3.59
CA PHE A 391 -7.26 12.69 2.77
C PHE A 391 -8.35 12.05 3.62
N LEU A 392 -8.00 11.42 4.74
CA LEU A 392 -8.99 10.85 5.66
C LEU A 392 -9.92 11.93 6.22
N ALA A 393 -9.36 13.06 6.67
CA ALA A 393 -10.14 14.17 7.20
C ALA A 393 -11.12 14.71 6.14
N GLY A 394 -10.64 14.98 4.91
CA GLY A 394 -11.46 15.41 3.80
C GLY A 394 -12.54 14.40 3.39
N PHE A 395 -12.19 13.12 3.42
CA PHE A 395 -13.12 12.02 3.11
C PHE A 395 -14.26 11.94 4.14
N ILE A 396 -13.91 11.86 5.42
CA ILE A 396 -14.92 11.79 6.50
C ILE A 396 -15.76 13.04 6.50
N TYR A 397 -15.16 14.23 6.35
CA TYR A 397 -15.88 15.50 6.27
C TYR A 397 -16.90 15.50 5.13
N SER A 398 -16.50 15.09 3.93
CA SER A 398 -17.38 15.04 2.76
C SER A 398 -18.55 14.11 2.96
N LEU A 399 -18.33 12.91 3.52
CA LEU A 399 -19.40 11.96 3.80
C LEU A 399 -20.37 12.46 4.88
N MET A 400 -19.83 12.99 5.97
CA MET A 400 -20.68 13.56 7.03
C MET A 400 -21.50 14.74 6.51
N LYS A 401 -20.89 15.60 5.67
CA LYS A 401 -21.59 16.70 5.00
C LYS A 401 -22.74 16.18 4.13
N ILE A 402 -22.48 15.18 3.29
CA ILE A 402 -23.50 14.57 2.42
C ILE A 402 -24.68 14.02 3.23
N ILE A 403 -24.39 13.29 4.31
CA ILE A 403 -25.46 12.74 5.19
C ILE A 403 -26.25 13.88 5.85
N THR A 404 -25.57 14.93 6.31
CA THR A 404 -26.21 16.08 6.94
C THR A 404 -27.07 16.86 5.95
N ASP A 405 -26.56 17.18 4.77
CA ASP A 405 -27.23 17.96 3.73
C ASP A 405 -28.45 17.21 3.21
N LYS A 406 -28.40 15.88 3.00
CA LYS A 406 -29.56 15.03 2.65
C LYS A 406 -30.68 15.04 3.69
N ASN A 407 -30.34 15.26 4.95
CA ASN A 407 -31.30 15.20 6.07
C ASN A 407 -31.57 16.58 6.66
N THR A 408 -31.20 17.67 6.02
CA THR A 408 -31.33 19.06 6.52
C THR A 408 -32.77 19.39 6.92
N ILE A 409 -33.72 19.00 6.11
CA ILE A 409 -35.15 19.25 6.40
C ILE A 409 -35.59 18.50 7.65
N GLN A 410 -35.20 17.25 7.80
CA GLN A 410 -35.55 16.44 8.96
C GLN A 410 -34.89 16.99 10.24
N ILE A 411 -33.63 17.46 10.10
CA ILE A 411 -32.92 18.16 11.18
C ILE A 411 -33.65 19.43 11.58
N SER A 412 -34.17 20.21 10.62
CA SER A 412 -34.92 21.43 10.88
C SER A 412 -36.22 21.12 11.60
N TYR A 413 -36.98 20.10 11.20
CA TYR A 413 -38.17 19.67 11.92
C TYR A 413 -37.86 19.23 13.35
N LEU A 414 -36.80 18.48 13.59
CA LEU A 414 -36.39 18.08 14.93
C LEU A 414 -36.09 19.30 15.81
N LYS A 415 -35.43 20.34 15.26
CA LYS A 415 -35.17 21.61 15.98
C LYS A 415 -36.48 22.32 16.34
N ILE A 416 -37.46 22.37 15.42
CA ILE A 416 -38.80 22.96 15.68
C ILE A 416 -39.53 22.18 16.77
N PHE A 417 -39.40 20.86 16.81
CA PHE A 417 -39.99 20.02 17.87
C PHE A 417 -39.23 20.11 19.21
N GLY A 418 -38.24 21.00 19.32
CA GLY A 418 -37.53 21.27 20.57
C GLY A 418 -36.36 20.33 20.88
N TYR A 419 -35.93 19.48 19.93
CA TYR A 419 -34.74 18.63 20.14
C TYR A 419 -33.47 19.47 20.20
N THR A 420 -32.65 19.20 21.20
CA THR A 420 -31.36 19.85 21.39
C THR A 420 -30.34 19.44 20.30
N ASN A 421 -29.32 20.29 20.04
CA ASN A 421 -28.27 19.98 19.09
C ASN A 421 -27.54 18.66 19.44
N THR A 422 -27.40 18.34 20.71
CA THR A 422 -26.82 17.08 21.20
C THR A 422 -27.68 15.86 20.87
N GLU A 423 -29.01 15.96 20.97
CA GLU A 423 -29.91 14.87 20.60
C GLU A 423 -29.93 14.64 19.09
N ILE A 424 -29.91 15.72 18.30
CA ILE A 424 -29.80 15.66 16.84
C ILE A 424 -28.48 15.03 16.43
N SER A 425 -27.38 15.42 17.06
CA SER A 425 -26.05 14.80 16.77
C SER A 425 -26.02 13.31 17.13
N LYS A 426 -26.67 12.90 18.21
CA LYS A 426 -26.84 11.48 18.55
C LYS A 426 -27.64 10.69 17.52
N ILE A 427 -28.44 11.33 16.71
CA ILE A 427 -29.20 10.69 15.63
C ILE A 427 -28.35 10.51 14.38
N TYR A 428 -27.57 11.53 13.98
CA TYR A 428 -26.87 11.57 12.70
C TYR A 428 -25.37 11.24 12.81
N ILE A 429 -24.67 11.71 13.85
CA ILE A 429 -23.23 11.50 14.02
C ILE A 429 -22.94 10.14 14.67
N HIS A 430 -23.68 9.76 15.70
CA HIS A 430 -23.42 8.52 16.45
C HIS A 430 -23.47 7.23 15.59
N PRO A 431 -24.40 7.05 14.63
CA PRO A 431 -24.35 5.90 13.72
C PRO A 431 -23.05 5.85 12.90
N ILE A 432 -22.52 7.01 12.49
CA ILE A 432 -21.24 7.11 11.77
C ILE A 432 -20.11 6.67 12.69
N THR A 433 -20.11 7.15 13.95
CA THR A 433 -19.13 6.73 14.98
C THR A 433 -19.11 5.21 15.13
N ILE A 434 -20.26 4.60 15.29
CA ILE A 434 -20.38 3.14 15.44
C ILE A 434 -19.84 2.43 14.19
N THR A 435 -20.19 2.92 13.01
CA THR A 435 -19.71 2.34 11.76
C THR A 435 -18.17 2.41 11.66
N ILE A 436 -17.58 3.55 12.01
CA ILE A 436 -16.12 3.72 12.02
C ILE A 436 -15.47 2.77 13.02
N LEU A 437 -15.96 2.70 14.26
CA LEU A 437 -15.42 1.81 15.29
C LEU A 437 -15.48 0.33 14.89
N ILE A 438 -16.61 -0.10 14.33
CA ILE A 438 -16.76 -1.48 13.83
C ILE A 438 -15.81 -1.72 12.66
N SER A 439 -15.71 -0.77 11.73
CA SER A 439 -14.82 -0.91 10.57
C SER A 439 -13.36 -1.04 10.99
N LEU A 440 -12.90 -0.22 11.94
CA LEU A 440 -11.53 -0.24 12.45
C LEU A 440 -11.14 -1.58 13.12
N ILE A 441 -12.12 -2.36 13.57
CA ILE A 441 -11.86 -3.68 14.18
C ILE A 441 -11.99 -4.79 13.13
N VAL A 442 -13.09 -4.76 12.36
CA VAL A 442 -13.43 -5.85 11.44
C VAL A 442 -12.53 -5.89 10.22
N LEU A 443 -12.05 -4.73 9.75
CA LEU A 443 -11.24 -4.64 8.54
C LEU A 443 -9.76 -4.94 8.78
N VAL A 444 -9.27 -4.92 10.02
CA VAL A 444 -7.83 -5.16 10.33
C VAL A 444 -7.24 -6.38 9.62
N PRO A 445 -7.83 -7.57 9.64
CA PRO A 445 -7.22 -8.73 8.98
C PRO A 445 -7.08 -8.53 7.46
N LEU A 446 -8.08 -7.90 6.83
CA LEU A 446 -8.07 -7.62 5.40
C LEU A 446 -7.06 -6.50 5.05
N GLU A 447 -6.95 -5.49 5.89
CA GLU A 447 -5.97 -4.40 5.76
C GLU A 447 -4.54 -4.93 5.87
N LEU A 448 -4.26 -5.78 6.85
CA LEU A 448 -2.95 -6.43 7.02
C LEU A 448 -2.56 -7.28 5.81
N TYR A 449 -3.50 -8.06 5.30
CA TYR A 449 -3.28 -8.84 4.08
C TYR A 449 -2.98 -7.94 2.88
N ALA A 450 -3.79 -6.89 2.68
CA ALA A 450 -3.61 -5.96 1.57
C ALA A 450 -2.26 -5.22 1.64
N VAL A 451 -1.88 -4.71 2.83
CA VAL A 451 -0.59 -4.03 3.03
C VAL A 451 0.59 -4.97 2.76
N LYS A 452 0.49 -6.23 3.22
CA LYS A 452 1.52 -7.24 2.97
C LYS A 452 1.71 -7.52 1.47
N GLU A 453 0.63 -7.69 0.73
CA GLU A 453 0.70 -7.91 -0.73
C GLU A 453 1.22 -6.67 -1.46
N ILE A 454 0.75 -5.46 -1.09
CA ILE A 454 1.24 -4.20 -1.67
C ILE A 454 2.76 -4.07 -1.44
N MET A 455 3.24 -4.36 -0.23
CA MET A 455 4.67 -4.32 0.09
C MET A 455 5.46 -5.33 -0.73
N TYR A 456 4.98 -6.57 -0.83
CA TYR A 456 5.60 -7.62 -1.65
C TYR A 456 5.77 -7.17 -3.11
N TYR A 457 4.68 -6.71 -3.75
CA TYR A 457 4.73 -6.27 -5.16
C TYR A 457 5.58 -5.01 -5.35
N SER A 458 5.56 -4.09 -4.39
CA SER A 458 6.36 -2.87 -4.44
C SER A 458 7.85 -3.15 -4.33
N MET A 459 8.25 -4.16 -3.54
CA MET A 459 9.65 -4.52 -3.30
C MET A 459 10.20 -5.60 -4.24
N LEU A 460 9.47 -6.01 -5.26
CA LEU A 460 9.95 -7.02 -6.21
C LEU A 460 11.26 -6.63 -6.92
N LYS A 461 11.50 -5.33 -7.15
CA LYS A 461 12.73 -4.84 -7.79
C LYS A 461 13.91 -4.65 -6.83
N PHE A 462 13.67 -4.69 -5.55
CA PHE A 462 14.72 -4.60 -4.55
C PHE A 462 15.64 -5.82 -4.62
N SER A 463 16.96 -5.64 -4.62
CA SER A 463 17.97 -6.70 -4.75
C SER A 463 18.12 -7.60 -3.49
N GLY A 464 17.13 -7.60 -2.62
CA GLY A 464 17.00 -8.42 -1.43
C GLY A 464 15.53 -8.83 -1.22
N TYR A 465 15.19 -9.20 -0.01
CA TYR A 465 13.81 -9.42 0.39
C TYR A 465 13.51 -8.65 1.68
N LEU A 466 12.60 -7.70 1.58
CA LEU A 466 12.15 -6.89 2.71
C LEU A 466 10.78 -7.40 3.17
N GLU A 467 10.76 -8.09 4.30
CA GLU A 467 9.53 -8.55 4.92
C GLU A 467 8.87 -7.44 5.72
N LEU A 468 7.58 -7.18 5.45
CA LEU A 468 6.84 -6.17 6.19
C LEU A 468 6.68 -6.61 7.66
N TYR A 469 7.19 -5.80 8.58
CA TYR A 469 7.03 -6.01 10.01
C TYR A 469 5.91 -5.12 10.56
N ILE A 470 4.84 -5.74 11.02
CA ILE A 470 3.70 -5.05 11.63
C ILE A 470 3.59 -5.44 13.10
N SER A 471 3.93 -4.50 13.97
CA SER A 471 3.78 -4.68 15.41
C SER A 471 2.35 -4.34 15.87
N ALA A 472 1.95 -4.84 17.03
CA ALA A 472 0.70 -4.41 17.66
C ALA A 472 0.65 -2.89 17.88
N LYS A 473 1.81 -2.27 18.17
CA LYS A 473 1.96 -0.82 18.29
C LYS A 473 1.61 -0.08 16.99
N THR A 474 1.99 -0.63 15.84
CA THR A 474 1.66 -0.06 14.51
C THR A 474 0.15 -0.03 14.30
N ILE A 475 -0.53 -1.14 14.59
CA ILE A 475 -1.99 -1.25 14.45
C ILE A 475 -2.70 -0.27 15.39
N ILE A 476 -2.32 -0.25 16.66
CA ILE A 476 -2.89 0.66 17.66
C ILE A 476 -2.66 2.12 17.25
N SER A 477 -1.47 2.48 16.77
CA SER A 477 -1.15 3.84 16.32
C SER A 477 -2.00 4.26 15.12
N SER A 478 -2.24 3.37 14.14
CA SER A 478 -3.10 3.66 12.99
C SER A 478 -4.56 3.86 13.42
N ILE A 479 -5.07 3.06 14.35
CA ILE A 479 -6.40 3.21 14.93
C ILE A 479 -6.52 4.55 15.68
N ILE A 480 -5.55 4.90 16.52
CA ILE A 480 -5.54 6.17 17.26
C ILE A 480 -5.52 7.35 16.30
N LEU A 481 -4.69 7.31 15.26
CA LEU A 481 -4.61 8.39 14.25
C LEU A 481 -5.93 8.55 13.50
N THR A 482 -6.57 7.45 13.14
CA THR A 482 -7.90 7.47 12.49
C THR A 482 -8.97 8.05 13.41
N LEU A 483 -8.99 7.63 14.68
CA LEU A 483 -9.95 8.11 15.66
C LEU A 483 -9.75 9.60 15.99
N THR A 484 -8.53 10.07 16.16
CA THR A 484 -8.24 11.50 16.42
C THR A 484 -8.69 12.36 15.23
N THR A 485 -8.39 11.93 14.00
CA THR A 485 -8.86 12.60 12.78
C THR A 485 -10.38 12.62 12.70
N TYR A 486 -11.04 11.50 13.00
CA TYR A 486 -12.49 11.42 13.05
C TYR A 486 -13.10 12.34 14.11
N ILE A 487 -12.58 12.37 15.33
CA ILE A 487 -13.06 13.25 16.42
C ILE A 487 -12.97 14.70 15.98
N PHE A 488 -11.84 15.10 15.40
CA PHE A 488 -11.66 16.46 14.89
C PHE A 488 -12.74 16.84 13.85
N VAL A 489 -12.97 15.99 12.87
CA VAL A 489 -13.97 16.21 11.82
C VAL A 489 -15.39 16.20 12.40
N SER A 490 -15.68 15.31 13.35
CA SER A 490 -17.00 15.23 13.99
C SER A 490 -17.35 16.50 14.77
N LEU A 491 -16.36 17.12 15.42
CA LEU A 491 -16.54 18.41 16.10
C LEU A 491 -16.86 19.53 15.10
N LEU A 492 -16.19 19.56 13.95
CA LEU A 492 -16.51 20.53 12.88
C LEU A 492 -17.96 20.35 12.38
N GLN A 493 -18.39 19.12 12.18
CA GLN A 493 -19.77 18.84 11.73
C GLN A 493 -20.80 19.15 12.82
N PHE A 494 -20.51 18.85 14.07
CA PHE A 494 -21.38 19.24 15.19
C PHE A 494 -21.56 20.76 15.23
N TYR A 495 -20.48 21.54 15.08
CA TYR A 495 -20.55 23.00 15.02
C TYR A 495 -21.40 23.48 13.84
N LYS A 496 -21.28 22.87 12.67
CA LYS A 496 -22.10 23.16 11.49
C LYS A 496 -23.60 22.92 11.77
N ILE A 497 -23.96 21.76 12.34
CA ILE A 497 -25.35 21.43 12.70
C ILE A 497 -25.90 22.43 13.72
N SER A 498 -25.10 22.86 14.70
CA SER A 498 -25.55 23.81 15.72
C SER A 498 -25.89 25.18 15.13
N LYS A 499 -25.11 25.63 14.12
CA LYS A 499 -25.29 26.92 13.43
C LYS A 499 -26.36 26.92 12.32
N MET A 500 -26.96 25.77 11.98
CA MET A 500 -27.97 25.72 10.94
C MET A 500 -29.21 26.55 11.33
N ASN A 501 -29.52 27.54 10.50
CA ASN A 501 -30.70 28.44 10.67
C ASN A 501 -31.93 27.76 10.04
N PHE A 502 -32.83 27.21 10.87
CA PHE A 502 -34.00 26.45 10.41
C PHE A 502 -35.04 27.33 9.74
N ASN A 503 -35.14 28.62 10.09
CA ASN A 503 -36.11 29.57 9.51
C ASN A 503 -35.85 29.84 8.02
N GLU A 504 -34.59 29.94 7.61
CA GLU A 504 -34.16 30.13 6.19
C GLU A 504 -34.46 28.92 5.33
N ILE A 505 -34.27 27.72 5.91
CA ILE A 505 -34.44 26.46 5.18
C ILE A 505 -35.93 26.18 4.86
N LEU A 506 -36.83 26.61 5.75
CA LEU A 506 -38.28 26.47 5.53
C LEU A 506 -38.82 27.55 4.59
N LYS A 507 -38.29 28.78 4.68
CA LYS A 507 -38.71 29.92 3.84
C LYS A 507 -38.33 29.78 2.36
N ASN A 508 -37.25 29.06 2.02
CA ASN A 508 -36.84 28.78 0.66
C ASN A 508 -37.67 27.66 -0.03
N ARG A 509 -38.76 27.20 0.55
CA ARG A 509 -39.62 26.15 0.01
C ARG A 509 -41.07 26.64 -0.33
N GLU A 510 -41.44 27.84 0.10
CA GLU A 510 -42.59 28.55 -0.43
C GLU A 510 -42.21 29.27 -1.73
#